data_c5e4a5c55d83558e75b6c0ea51fe9ee8
#
_entry.id   c5e4a5c55d83558e75b6c0ea51fe9ee8
#
_cell.length_a   1.000
_cell.length_b   1.000
_cell.length_c   1.000
_cell.angle_alpha   90.00
_cell.angle_beta   90.00
_cell.angle_gamma   90.00
#
_symmetry.space_group_name_H-M   'P 1'
#
loop_
_entity.id
_entity.type
_entity.pdbx_description
1 polymer ?
#
loop_
_entity_poly.entity_id
_entity_poly.type
_entity_poly.pdbx_seq_one_letter_code
_entity_poly.pdbx_strand_id
1 'polypeptide(L)'
;MSSRKICPECNQELDEYNDWCKPCNSKHFQNDFNNWTSGNDKIDKFIQDAQLNANGNWDVIEWIPYDKIKDVKQIGKGGFGTIHYAWWIDGEIWKWDIENQQWNRWGENSEVALKKFDNFVNFNDVLNEMEIHFKTHSGTEYTTSIKFYGITQDPETHSYMMVLEYAKDGNLREYLKINFNNINWGQKLSYLRCLSSIFKNIHKLDIVHQDFHPGNILSSDFKNSYPYISDFGLSKLIEANPNNPEKKNIVGVLPYIAPEVLSGDEEYTKAADVYSFGIIAYEMITGFPPYPDIPHDEDLAIKICNGLRPKIPFHTPKFITRTIMRYFGLSKLIEANPNNPEKKNIVGVLPYIAPEVLSGDEEYTKAADVYSFGIIAYEMITGFPPYPDIPHDEDLAIKICNGLRPKIPFHTPKFITRTIMRCWDARVTHRPTFRELFNELEKYDDDHRYNKDSEIVIQIKKAEEFSANHESTNTTTTTTPLNYQTHSQAIYTSRLLNYSKLPKPKNEENFERELEELTKSFSHINTNDDIDVF
;
A
#
# COMPACT_ATOMS: atom_id res chain seq x y z
N MET A 1 3.03 26.44 -31.71
CA MET A 1 1.59 26.10 -31.79
C MET A 1 1.55 24.64 -32.24
N SER A 2 1.24 23.73 -31.36
CA SER A 2 1.04 22.31 -31.70
C SER A 2 -0.19 22.25 -32.61
N SER A 3 -0.04 21.68 -33.80
CA SER A 3 -1.17 21.45 -34.70
C SER A 3 -2.08 20.41 -34.04
N ARG A 4 -3.29 20.80 -33.65
CA ARG A 4 -4.29 19.89 -33.10
C ARG A 4 -4.52 18.75 -34.08
N LYS A 5 -4.38 17.51 -33.62
CA LYS A 5 -4.68 16.35 -34.44
C LYS A 5 -6.20 16.25 -34.66
N ILE A 6 -6.62 15.97 -35.85
CA ILE A 6 -8.02 15.87 -36.26
C ILE A 6 -8.29 14.46 -36.77
N CYS A 7 -9.41 13.87 -36.37
CA CYS A 7 -9.85 12.58 -36.87
C CYS A 7 -10.17 12.67 -38.37
N PRO A 8 -9.55 11.83 -39.22
CA PRO A 8 -9.78 11.89 -40.67
C PRO A 8 -11.19 11.42 -41.10
N GLU A 9 -11.91 10.70 -40.24
CA GLU A 9 -13.26 10.21 -40.56
C GLU A 9 -14.37 11.17 -40.17
N CYS A 10 -14.29 11.84 -39.01
CA CYS A 10 -15.35 12.68 -38.48
C CYS A 10 -14.96 14.15 -38.26
N ASN A 11 -13.71 14.53 -38.49
CA ASN A 11 -13.13 15.85 -38.30
C ASN A 11 -13.21 16.37 -36.83
N GLN A 12 -13.43 15.52 -35.85
CA GLN A 12 -13.32 15.88 -34.43
C GLN A 12 -11.87 16.00 -33.98
N GLU A 13 -11.60 16.86 -33.00
CA GLU A 13 -10.28 16.96 -32.37
C GLU A 13 -9.97 15.66 -31.61
N LEU A 14 -8.76 15.16 -31.82
CA LEU A 14 -8.21 14.02 -31.07
C LEU A 14 -7.43 14.54 -29.86
N ASP A 15 -7.32 13.73 -28.83
CA ASP A 15 -6.43 13.98 -27.70
C ASP A 15 -4.97 14.12 -28.17
N GLU A 16 -4.20 15.02 -27.55
CA GLU A 16 -2.78 15.27 -27.92
C GLU A 16 -1.92 14.01 -27.81
N TYR A 17 -2.27 13.09 -26.91
CA TYR A 17 -1.50 11.91 -26.57
C TYR A 17 -2.00 10.63 -27.25
N ASN A 18 -3.16 10.70 -27.95
CA ASN A 18 -3.87 9.52 -28.39
C ASN A 18 -4.51 9.77 -29.77
N ASP A 19 -4.14 8.93 -30.74
CA ASP A 19 -4.75 8.94 -32.08
C ASP A 19 -6.12 8.22 -32.13
N TRP A 20 -6.77 8.04 -30.97
CA TRP A 20 -8.02 7.32 -30.80
C TRP A 20 -9.23 8.23 -30.92
N CYS A 21 -10.07 8.00 -31.93
CA CYS A 21 -11.36 8.69 -32.04
C CYS A 21 -12.48 7.83 -31.46
N LYS A 22 -12.90 8.10 -30.22
CA LYS A 22 -13.91 7.29 -29.56
C LYS A 22 -15.20 7.13 -30.39
N PRO A 23 -15.84 8.19 -30.96
CA PRO A 23 -17.05 8.03 -31.75
C PRO A 23 -16.88 7.14 -32.99
N CYS A 24 -15.77 7.28 -33.72
CA CYS A 24 -15.51 6.47 -34.91
C CYS A 24 -15.21 5.03 -34.55
N ASN A 25 -14.31 4.81 -33.58
CA ASN A 25 -13.91 3.47 -33.15
C ASN A 25 -15.07 2.69 -32.52
N SER A 26 -15.91 3.35 -31.70
CA SER A 26 -17.13 2.74 -31.16
C SER A 26 -18.06 2.28 -32.28
N LYS A 27 -18.18 3.06 -33.37
CA LYS A 27 -19.01 2.67 -34.53
C LYS A 27 -18.39 1.49 -35.29
N HIS A 28 -17.06 1.43 -35.42
CA HIS A 28 -16.38 0.29 -36.06
C HIS A 28 -16.61 -0.98 -35.25
N PHE A 29 -16.48 -0.95 -33.92
CA PHE A 29 -16.84 -2.08 -33.06
C PHE A 29 -18.30 -2.48 -33.19
N GLN A 30 -19.23 -1.50 -33.14
CA GLN A 30 -20.65 -1.78 -33.24
C GLN A 30 -21.04 -2.48 -34.55
N ASN A 31 -20.38 -2.12 -35.67
CA ASN A 31 -20.62 -2.74 -36.97
C ASN A 31 -20.20 -4.23 -37.01
N ASP A 32 -19.27 -4.62 -36.12
CA ASP A 32 -18.72 -5.97 -36.05
C ASP A 32 -19.41 -6.88 -35.02
N PHE A 33 -20.28 -6.34 -34.15
CA PHE A 33 -20.93 -7.09 -33.06
C PHE A 33 -21.75 -8.32 -33.51
N ASN A 34 -22.23 -8.32 -34.74
CA ASN A 34 -22.97 -9.44 -35.28
C ASN A 34 -22.06 -10.57 -35.84
N ASN A 35 -20.76 -10.34 -35.92
CA ASN A 35 -19.81 -11.27 -36.51
C ASN A 35 -19.15 -12.21 -35.49
N TRP A 36 -19.37 -11.97 -34.21
CA TRP A 36 -18.84 -12.80 -33.14
C TRP A 36 -19.83 -12.96 -31.98
N THR A 37 -19.69 -14.03 -31.21
CA THR A 37 -20.36 -14.25 -29.93
C THR A 37 -19.53 -15.19 -29.07
N SER A 38 -19.55 -14.97 -27.77
CA SER A 38 -18.97 -15.89 -26.79
C SER A 38 -19.89 -17.06 -26.45
N GLY A 39 -21.13 -17.04 -26.97
CA GLY A 39 -22.19 -17.97 -26.57
C GLY A 39 -22.85 -17.62 -25.21
N ASN A 40 -22.53 -16.46 -24.63
CA ASN A 40 -23.10 -15.96 -23.40
C ASN A 40 -23.40 -14.47 -23.48
N ASP A 41 -24.66 -14.08 -23.43
CA ASP A 41 -25.14 -12.71 -23.59
C ASP A 41 -24.50 -11.72 -22.60
N LYS A 42 -24.15 -12.16 -21.37
CA LYS A 42 -23.52 -11.29 -20.36
C LYS A 42 -22.06 -10.98 -20.72
N ILE A 43 -21.33 -11.98 -21.20
CA ILE A 43 -19.94 -11.79 -21.68
C ILE A 43 -19.95 -10.93 -22.93
N ASP A 44 -20.82 -11.22 -23.90
CA ASP A 44 -20.95 -10.44 -25.12
C ASP A 44 -21.21 -8.99 -24.80
N LYS A 45 -22.19 -8.72 -23.93
CA LYS A 45 -22.51 -7.37 -23.48
C LYS A 45 -21.34 -6.70 -22.76
N PHE A 46 -20.63 -7.40 -21.87
CA PHE A 46 -19.48 -6.85 -21.14
C PHE A 46 -18.38 -6.38 -22.12
N ILE A 47 -18.04 -7.22 -23.11
CA ILE A 47 -17.05 -6.88 -24.14
C ILE A 47 -17.54 -5.69 -24.98
N GLN A 48 -18.78 -5.73 -25.46
CA GLN A 48 -19.37 -4.65 -26.26
C GLN A 48 -19.41 -3.33 -25.51
N ASP A 49 -19.83 -3.33 -24.24
CA ASP A 49 -19.86 -2.13 -23.40
C ASP A 49 -18.44 -1.57 -23.20
N ALA A 50 -17.43 -2.40 -23.00
CA ALA A 50 -16.03 -1.98 -22.90
C ALA A 50 -15.55 -1.34 -24.22
N GLN A 51 -15.79 -1.97 -25.37
CA GLN A 51 -15.40 -1.49 -26.69
C GLN A 51 -16.07 -0.15 -27.05
N LEU A 52 -17.37 0.00 -26.75
CA LEU A 52 -18.11 1.25 -26.99
C LEU A 52 -17.62 2.41 -26.13
N ASN A 53 -17.08 2.10 -24.93
CA ASN A 53 -16.62 3.10 -23.99
C ASN A 53 -15.10 3.33 -24.00
N ALA A 54 -14.35 2.58 -24.79
CA ALA A 54 -12.90 2.67 -24.86
C ALA A 54 -12.41 4.09 -25.23
N ASN A 55 -11.52 4.67 -24.42
CA ASN A 55 -10.88 5.96 -24.67
C ASN A 55 -9.51 5.81 -25.35
N GLY A 56 -9.04 4.57 -25.51
CA GLY A 56 -7.80 4.21 -26.18
C GLY A 56 -7.74 2.70 -26.42
N ASN A 57 -6.73 2.26 -27.15
CA ASN A 57 -6.52 0.84 -27.39
C ASN A 57 -6.23 0.04 -26.10
N TRP A 58 -5.76 0.68 -25.05
CA TRP A 58 -5.53 0.07 -23.73
C TRP A 58 -6.83 -0.27 -22.97
N ASP A 59 -7.96 0.34 -23.33
CA ASP A 59 -9.29 0.05 -22.76
C ASP A 59 -10.04 -1.05 -23.56
N VAL A 60 -9.46 -1.54 -24.65
CA VAL A 60 -10.13 -2.54 -25.50
C VAL A 60 -9.94 -3.93 -24.93
N ILE A 61 -11.05 -4.63 -24.73
CA ILE A 61 -11.07 -6.09 -24.51
C ILE A 61 -11.81 -6.76 -25.67
N GLU A 62 -11.43 -8.01 -25.97
CA GLU A 62 -11.94 -8.72 -27.15
C GLU A 62 -12.51 -10.09 -26.79
N TRP A 63 -13.46 -10.58 -27.59
CA TRP A 63 -13.68 -12.01 -27.72
C TRP A 63 -12.56 -12.57 -28.59
N ILE A 64 -11.69 -13.42 -28.02
CA ILE A 64 -10.54 -14.00 -28.71
C ILE A 64 -10.88 -15.46 -29.08
N PRO A 65 -11.04 -15.78 -30.37
CA PRO A 65 -11.28 -17.16 -30.80
C PRO A 65 -10.14 -18.08 -30.34
N TYR A 66 -10.48 -19.26 -29.80
CA TYR A 66 -9.50 -20.17 -29.22
C TYR A 66 -8.47 -20.70 -30.24
N ASP A 67 -8.81 -20.77 -31.52
CA ASP A 67 -7.89 -21.13 -32.61
C ASP A 67 -6.77 -20.11 -32.84
N LYS A 68 -6.93 -18.89 -32.29
CA LYS A 68 -5.90 -17.84 -32.24
C LYS A 68 -4.94 -18.00 -31.06
N ILE A 69 -5.17 -18.96 -30.19
CA ILE A 69 -4.31 -19.29 -29.05
C ILE A 69 -3.56 -20.58 -29.36
N LYS A 70 -2.23 -20.57 -29.20
CA LYS A 70 -1.37 -21.72 -29.49
C LYS A 70 -0.49 -22.11 -28.30
N ASP A 71 0.01 -23.34 -28.33
CA ASP A 71 1.00 -23.86 -27.39
C ASP A 71 0.59 -23.71 -25.92
N VAL A 72 -0.69 -23.97 -25.62
CA VAL A 72 -1.27 -23.84 -24.29
C VAL A 72 -0.64 -24.85 -23.34
N LYS A 73 0.03 -24.34 -22.29
CA LYS A 73 0.73 -25.14 -21.29
C LYS A 73 0.40 -24.65 -19.90
N GLN A 74 -0.06 -25.53 -19.04
CA GLN A 74 -0.31 -25.21 -17.64
C GLN A 74 1.02 -24.84 -16.93
N ILE A 75 1.04 -23.68 -16.27
CA ILE A 75 2.19 -23.15 -15.52
C ILE A 75 1.89 -22.94 -14.04
N GLY A 76 0.62 -22.92 -13.64
CA GLY A 76 0.24 -22.73 -12.25
C GLY A 76 -1.14 -23.27 -11.94
N LYS A 77 -1.40 -23.47 -10.64
CA LYS A 77 -2.71 -23.81 -10.11
C LYS A 77 -2.94 -23.06 -8.81
N GLY A 78 -4.01 -22.27 -8.74
CA GLY A 78 -4.45 -21.53 -7.56
C GLY A 78 -5.72 -22.12 -6.96
N GLY A 79 -6.26 -21.43 -5.94
CA GLY A 79 -7.51 -21.82 -5.26
C GLY A 79 -8.77 -21.68 -6.12
N PHE A 80 -8.74 -20.83 -7.13
CA PHE A 80 -9.91 -20.47 -7.96
C PHE A 80 -9.77 -20.86 -9.43
N GLY A 81 -8.68 -21.52 -9.80
CA GLY A 81 -8.45 -21.93 -11.18
C GLY A 81 -7.01 -22.27 -11.51
N THR A 82 -6.78 -22.50 -12.80
CA THR A 82 -5.47 -22.84 -13.34
C THR A 82 -4.97 -21.76 -14.27
N ILE A 83 -3.65 -21.51 -14.21
CA ILE A 83 -2.98 -20.56 -15.09
C ILE A 83 -2.21 -21.34 -16.16
N HIS A 84 -2.41 -20.93 -17.41
CA HIS A 84 -1.71 -21.50 -18.57
C HIS A 84 -0.91 -20.40 -19.27
N TYR A 85 0.26 -20.74 -19.75
CA TYR A 85 1.03 -19.97 -20.70
C TYR A 85 0.56 -20.32 -22.11
N ALA A 86 0.51 -19.33 -23.00
CA ALA A 86 0.17 -19.53 -24.41
C ALA A 86 0.74 -18.43 -25.30
N TRP A 87 0.63 -18.63 -26.61
CA TRP A 87 0.89 -17.62 -27.62
C TRP A 87 -0.43 -17.13 -28.23
N TRP A 88 -0.61 -15.82 -28.29
CA TRP A 88 -1.71 -15.19 -29.00
C TRP A 88 -1.22 -14.70 -30.36
N ILE A 89 -1.79 -15.27 -31.45
CA ILE A 89 -1.27 -15.09 -32.82
C ILE A 89 -1.50 -13.67 -33.30
N ASP A 90 -2.74 -13.17 -33.13
CA ASP A 90 -3.16 -11.92 -33.77
C ASP A 90 -2.63 -10.67 -33.03
N GLY A 91 -2.32 -10.78 -31.74
CA GLY A 91 -1.98 -9.63 -30.90
C GLY A 91 -3.16 -8.69 -30.65
N GLU A 92 -2.92 -7.59 -29.92
CA GLU A 92 -3.96 -6.66 -29.50
C GLU A 92 -4.37 -5.65 -30.58
N ILE A 93 -5.61 -5.16 -30.53
CA ILE A 93 -6.07 -4.05 -31.36
C ILE A 93 -5.27 -2.78 -31.01
N TRP A 94 -4.71 -2.16 -32.06
CA TRP A 94 -3.94 -0.93 -31.93
C TRP A 94 -4.70 0.30 -32.43
N LYS A 95 -5.12 0.30 -33.70
CA LYS A 95 -5.86 1.40 -34.34
C LYS A 95 -6.65 0.92 -35.54
N TRP A 96 -7.67 1.67 -35.90
CA TRP A 96 -8.42 1.41 -37.13
C TRP A 96 -7.64 1.84 -38.37
N ASP A 97 -7.59 0.96 -39.36
CA ASP A 97 -7.04 1.23 -40.68
C ASP A 97 -8.18 1.64 -41.63
N ILE A 98 -8.22 2.91 -41.94
CA ILE A 98 -9.29 3.50 -42.77
C ILE A 98 -9.20 3.01 -44.22
N GLU A 99 -7.98 2.79 -44.74
CA GLU A 99 -7.77 2.38 -46.13
C GLU A 99 -8.22 0.93 -46.34
N ASN A 100 -7.84 0.05 -45.40
CA ASN A 100 -8.14 -1.38 -45.48
C ASN A 100 -9.42 -1.79 -44.74
N GLN A 101 -10.08 -0.86 -44.04
CA GLN A 101 -11.31 -1.09 -43.30
C GLN A 101 -11.20 -2.25 -42.30
N GLN A 102 -10.12 -2.27 -41.52
CA GLN A 102 -9.81 -3.32 -40.53
C GLN A 102 -9.05 -2.76 -39.33
N TRP A 103 -9.01 -3.52 -38.25
CA TRP A 103 -8.16 -3.21 -37.11
C TRP A 103 -6.70 -3.59 -37.38
N ASN A 104 -5.78 -2.62 -37.31
CA ASN A 104 -4.36 -2.90 -37.18
C ASN A 104 -4.08 -3.43 -35.78
N ARG A 105 -3.24 -4.43 -35.71
CA ARG A 105 -2.89 -5.13 -34.47
C ARG A 105 -1.43 -4.93 -34.12
N TRP A 106 -1.13 -5.02 -32.81
CA TRP A 106 0.22 -4.92 -32.28
C TRP A 106 0.58 -6.19 -31.51
N GLY A 107 1.84 -6.61 -31.58
CA GLY A 107 2.31 -7.77 -30.82
C GLY A 107 1.78 -9.09 -31.39
N GLU A 108 1.84 -9.30 -32.70
CA GLU A 108 1.61 -10.61 -33.29
C GLU A 108 2.52 -11.67 -32.66
N ASN A 109 1.96 -12.85 -32.33
CA ASN A 109 2.63 -13.88 -31.55
C ASN A 109 3.12 -13.39 -30.20
N SER A 110 2.25 -12.73 -29.43
CA SER A 110 2.52 -12.31 -28.06
C SER A 110 2.37 -13.45 -27.06
N GLU A 111 3.24 -13.46 -26.07
CA GLU A 111 3.09 -14.34 -24.89
C GLU A 111 1.94 -13.86 -24.02
N VAL A 112 1.03 -14.76 -23.67
CA VAL A 112 -0.13 -14.47 -22.83
C VAL A 112 -0.29 -15.50 -21.71
N ALA A 113 -0.93 -15.08 -20.62
CA ALA A 113 -1.39 -15.96 -19.56
C ALA A 113 -2.90 -16.17 -19.69
N LEU A 114 -3.34 -17.43 -19.63
CA LEU A 114 -4.75 -17.77 -19.62
C LEU A 114 -5.15 -18.19 -18.20
N LYS A 115 -6.06 -17.44 -17.57
CA LYS A 115 -6.67 -17.84 -16.30
C LYS A 115 -7.95 -18.59 -16.59
N LYS A 116 -7.92 -19.91 -16.39
CA LYS A 116 -9.06 -20.82 -16.51
C LYS A 116 -9.70 -21.00 -15.14
N PHE A 117 -10.99 -20.71 -15.02
CA PHE A 117 -11.74 -20.86 -13.77
C PHE A 117 -12.17 -22.31 -13.57
N ASP A 118 -12.13 -22.76 -12.33
CA ASP A 118 -12.60 -24.10 -11.97
C ASP A 118 -14.15 -24.18 -12.04
N ASN A 119 -14.68 -25.36 -12.36
CA ASN A 119 -16.12 -25.56 -12.59
C ASN A 119 -17.02 -25.31 -11.37
N PHE A 120 -16.46 -25.22 -10.16
CA PHE A 120 -17.19 -24.92 -8.95
C PHE A 120 -17.31 -23.42 -8.66
N VAL A 121 -16.61 -22.56 -9.43
CA VAL A 121 -16.70 -21.11 -9.29
C VAL A 121 -18.00 -20.63 -9.91
N ASN A 122 -18.78 -19.83 -9.18
CA ASN A 122 -20.01 -19.27 -9.69
C ASN A 122 -19.72 -18.32 -10.87
N PHE A 123 -20.49 -18.42 -11.94
CA PHE A 123 -20.32 -17.59 -13.12
C PHE A 123 -20.39 -16.07 -12.84
N ASN A 124 -21.22 -15.66 -11.87
CA ASN A 124 -21.27 -14.24 -11.47
C ASN A 124 -19.98 -13.79 -10.79
N ASP A 125 -19.30 -14.67 -10.05
CA ASP A 125 -18.01 -14.37 -9.43
C ASP A 125 -16.91 -14.23 -10.51
N VAL A 126 -16.98 -15.06 -11.55
CA VAL A 126 -16.11 -14.95 -12.74
C VAL A 126 -16.28 -13.59 -13.43
N LEU A 127 -17.53 -13.19 -13.67
CA LEU A 127 -17.83 -11.88 -14.26
C LEU A 127 -17.37 -10.73 -13.37
N ASN A 128 -17.61 -10.81 -12.07
CA ASN A 128 -17.17 -9.79 -11.11
C ASN A 128 -15.64 -9.65 -11.14
N GLU A 129 -14.89 -10.73 -11.19
CA GLU A 129 -13.43 -10.67 -11.30
C GLU A 129 -13.00 -9.98 -12.61
N MET A 130 -13.63 -10.33 -13.73
CA MET A 130 -13.36 -9.71 -15.04
C MET A 130 -13.65 -8.20 -15.02
N GLU A 131 -14.79 -7.79 -14.43
CA GLU A 131 -15.16 -6.37 -14.31
C GLU A 131 -14.19 -5.59 -13.41
N ILE A 132 -13.80 -6.15 -12.28
CA ILE A 132 -12.85 -5.51 -11.35
C ILE A 132 -11.49 -5.38 -12.05
N HIS A 133 -11.03 -6.43 -12.72
CA HIS A 133 -9.78 -6.41 -13.46
C HIS A 133 -9.77 -5.33 -14.54
N PHE A 134 -10.85 -5.23 -15.31
CA PHE A 134 -11.03 -4.20 -16.31
C PHE A 134 -11.03 -2.78 -15.70
N LYS A 135 -11.79 -2.55 -14.62
CA LYS A 135 -11.87 -1.26 -13.92
C LYS A 135 -10.52 -0.82 -13.34
N THR A 136 -9.74 -1.74 -12.78
CA THR A 136 -8.44 -1.44 -12.19
C THR A 136 -7.35 -1.19 -13.22
N HIS A 137 -7.51 -1.68 -14.44
CA HIS A 137 -6.61 -1.39 -15.56
C HIS A 137 -6.95 -0.07 -16.25
N SER A 138 -8.22 0.14 -16.63
CA SER A 138 -8.68 1.28 -17.44
C SER A 138 -9.10 2.52 -16.62
N GLY A 139 -9.48 2.33 -15.36
CA GLY A 139 -10.04 3.39 -14.51
C GLY A 139 -9.04 4.26 -13.77
N THR A 140 -7.73 4.11 -13.98
CA THR A 140 -6.70 4.78 -13.19
C THR A 140 -5.68 5.52 -14.06
N GLU A 141 -5.13 6.62 -13.53
CA GLU A 141 -4.10 7.45 -14.18
C GLU A 141 -2.79 6.67 -14.46
N TYR A 142 -2.57 5.56 -13.74
CA TYR A 142 -1.43 4.65 -13.91
C TYR A 142 -1.94 3.22 -13.89
N THR A 143 -1.41 2.36 -14.75
CA THR A 143 -1.72 0.93 -14.80
C THR A 143 -1.48 0.29 -13.43
N THR A 144 -2.53 -0.24 -12.80
CA THR A 144 -2.48 -0.81 -11.45
C THR A 144 -2.57 -2.33 -11.44
N SER A 145 -3.22 -2.90 -12.46
CA SER A 145 -3.37 -4.34 -12.63
C SER A 145 -2.72 -4.82 -13.93
N ILE A 146 -2.45 -6.11 -13.99
CA ILE A 146 -1.94 -6.74 -15.21
C ILE A 146 -2.94 -6.55 -16.36
N LYS A 147 -2.46 -6.37 -17.60
CA LYS A 147 -3.31 -6.08 -18.74
C LYS A 147 -4.26 -7.24 -19.03
N PHE A 148 -5.53 -6.91 -19.23
CA PHE A 148 -6.59 -7.82 -19.61
C PHE A 148 -6.95 -7.61 -21.07
N TYR A 149 -6.57 -8.56 -21.94
CA TYR A 149 -6.78 -8.46 -23.37
C TYR A 149 -8.17 -8.87 -23.82
N GLY A 150 -8.78 -9.83 -23.13
CA GLY A 150 -10.09 -10.33 -23.51
C GLY A 150 -10.40 -11.71 -22.96
N ILE A 151 -11.40 -12.33 -23.54
CA ILE A 151 -11.96 -13.60 -23.08
C ILE A 151 -11.93 -14.60 -24.21
N THR A 152 -11.60 -15.84 -23.89
CA THR A 152 -11.70 -16.99 -24.79
C THR A 152 -12.44 -18.13 -24.11
N GLN A 153 -12.79 -19.17 -24.86
CA GLN A 153 -13.43 -20.37 -24.33
C GLN A 153 -12.68 -21.63 -24.80
N ASP A 154 -12.32 -22.48 -23.86
CA ASP A 154 -11.77 -23.80 -24.16
C ASP A 154 -12.84 -24.67 -24.86
N PRO A 155 -12.63 -25.11 -26.10
CA PRO A 155 -13.63 -25.85 -26.87
C PRO A 155 -13.91 -27.25 -26.33
N GLU A 156 -12.98 -27.83 -25.55
CA GLU A 156 -13.16 -29.17 -24.97
C GLU A 156 -13.96 -29.14 -23.67
N THR A 157 -13.66 -28.17 -22.82
CA THR A 157 -14.27 -28.08 -21.46
C THR A 157 -15.40 -27.06 -21.39
N HIS A 158 -15.56 -26.22 -22.42
CA HIS A 158 -16.48 -25.08 -22.46
C HIS A 158 -16.26 -24.07 -21.32
N SER A 159 -15.09 -24.11 -20.67
CA SER A 159 -14.72 -23.16 -19.61
C SER A 159 -14.24 -21.85 -20.22
N TYR A 160 -14.75 -20.72 -19.72
CA TYR A 160 -14.23 -19.40 -20.09
C TYR A 160 -12.87 -19.15 -19.44
N MET A 161 -12.02 -18.44 -20.15
CA MET A 161 -10.67 -18.06 -19.69
C MET A 161 -10.44 -16.59 -19.94
N MET A 162 -9.85 -15.90 -18.97
CA MET A 162 -9.29 -14.56 -19.18
C MET A 162 -7.96 -14.68 -19.92
N VAL A 163 -7.75 -13.82 -20.92
CA VAL A 163 -6.47 -13.66 -21.63
C VAL A 163 -5.79 -12.43 -21.05
N LEU A 164 -4.66 -12.64 -20.39
CA LEU A 164 -3.90 -11.65 -19.62
C LEU A 164 -2.49 -11.49 -20.18
N GLU A 165 -1.86 -10.38 -19.91
CA GLU A 165 -0.42 -10.19 -20.16
C GLU A 165 0.38 -11.28 -19.41
N TYR A 166 1.42 -11.81 -20.06
CA TYR A 166 2.32 -12.76 -19.42
C TYR A 166 3.43 -12.03 -18.65
N ALA A 167 3.44 -12.20 -17.34
CA ALA A 167 4.46 -11.64 -16.47
C ALA A 167 5.70 -12.55 -16.46
N LYS A 168 6.74 -12.19 -17.21
CA LYS A 168 7.95 -13.03 -17.43
C LYS A 168 8.72 -13.33 -16.14
N ASP A 169 8.84 -12.37 -15.24
CA ASP A 169 9.51 -12.55 -13.95
C ASP A 169 8.60 -13.26 -12.91
N GLY A 170 7.36 -13.56 -13.28
CA GLY A 170 6.40 -14.22 -12.40
C GLY A 170 5.97 -13.34 -11.25
N ASN A 171 5.77 -13.96 -10.09
CA ASN A 171 5.30 -13.27 -8.89
C ASN A 171 6.45 -12.84 -7.97
N LEU A 172 6.17 -11.83 -7.13
CA LEU A 172 7.15 -11.24 -6.22
C LEU A 172 7.74 -12.27 -5.24
N ARG A 173 6.95 -13.24 -4.77
CA ARG A 173 7.46 -14.28 -3.83
C ARG A 173 8.56 -15.11 -4.45
N GLU A 174 8.35 -15.62 -5.66
CA GLU A 174 9.36 -16.42 -6.35
C GLU A 174 10.57 -15.56 -6.76
N TYR A 175 10.32 -14.32 -7.17
CA TYR A 175 11.38 -13.37 -7.46
C TYR A 175 12.27 -13.07 -6.25
N LEU A 176 11.66 -12.85 -5.07
CA LEU A 176 12.41 -12.61 -3.82
C LEU A 176 13.24 -13.82 -3.40
N LYS A 177 12.72 -15.05 -3.53
CA LYS A 177 13.49 -16.28 -3.21
C LYS A 177 14.83 -16.34 -3.96
N ILE A 178 14.86 -15.90 -5.22
CA ILE A 178 16.02 -16.00 -6.09
C ILE A 178 16.92 -14.75 -6.00
N ASN A 179 16.33 -13.58 -5.95
CA ASN A 179 17.02 -12.31 -6.18
C ASN A 179 17.20 -11.45 -4.94
N PHE A 180 16.71 -11.84 -3.77
CA PHE A 180 16.68 -10.99 -2.57
C PHE A 180 18.02 -10.32 -2.24
N ASN A 181 19.13 -11.08 -2.32
CA ASN A 181 20.47 -10.58 -2.01
C ASN A 181 20.98 -9.55 -3.05
N ASN A 182 20.37 -9.50 -4.23
CA ASN A 182 20.72 -8.57 -5.29
C ASN A 182 19.87 -7.29 -5.28
N ILE A 183 18.83 -7.23 -4.43
CA ILE A 183 17.93 -6.08 -4.32
C ILE A 183 18.46 -5.12 -3.25
N ASN A 184 18.92 -3.97 -3.68
CA ASN A 184 19.38 -2.93 -2.76
C ASN A 184 18.21 -2.19 -2.09
N TRP A 185 18.51 -1.39 -1.04
CA TRP A 185 17.49 -0.66 -0.28
C TRP A 185 16.71 0.35 -1.12
N GLY A 186 17.35 1.02 -2.08
CA GLY A 186 16.68 1.94 -3.00
C GLY A 186 15.59 1.25 -3.82
N GLN A 187 15.87 0.06 -4.33
CA GLN A 187 14.91 -0.76 -5.07
C GLN A 187 13.76 -1.24 -4.17
N LYS A 188 14.04 -1.72 -2.95
CA LYS A 188 13.01 -2.12 -1.98
C LYS A 188 12.05 -0.99 -1.67
N LEU A 189 12.58 0.22 -1.42
CA LEU A 189 11.78 1.41 -1.19
C LEU A 189 10.95 1.82 -2.41
N SER A 190 11.54 1.73 -3.61
CA SER A 190 10.83 2.01 -4.87
C SER A 190 9.64 1.07 -5.06
N TYR A 191 9.80 -0.22 -4.78
CA TYR A 191 8.70 -1.19 -4.85
C TYR A 191 7.60 -0.87 -3.84
N LEU A 192 7.96 -0.61 -2.57
CA LEU A 192 6.98 -0.23 -1.53
C LEU A 192 6.21 1.02 -1.91
N ARG A 193 6.90 2.04 -2.44
CA ARG A 193 6.27 3.28 -2.92
C ARG A 193 5.32 2.99 -4.07
N CYS A 194 5.73 2.18 -5.03
CA CYS A 194 4.90 1.81 -6.18
C CYS A 194 3.64 1.05 -5.73
N LEU A 195 3.79 0.01 -4.92
CA LEU A 195 2.66 -0.78 -4.41
C LEU A 195 1.68 0.08 -3.60
N SER A 196 2.19 1.01 -2.77
CA SER A 196 1.32 1.93 -2.03
C SER A 196 0.52 2.87 -2.95
N SER A 197 1.11 3.29 -4.07
CA SER A 197 0.42 4.09 -5.11
C SER A 197 -0.65 3.28 -5.83
N ILE A 198 -0.36 2.04 -6.18
CA ILE A 198 -1.32 1.11 -6.79
C ILE A 198 -2.52 0.91 -5.88
N PHE A 199 -2.29 0.61 -4.59
CA PHE A 199 -3.37 0.43 -3.61
C PHE A 199 -4.21 1.67 -3.40
N LYS A 200 -3.58 2.85 -3.34
CA LYS A 200 -4.30 4.11 -3.29
C LYS A 200 -5.29 4.24 -4.46
N ASN A 201 -4.91 3.81 -5.66
CA ASN A 201 -5.77 3.88 -6.83
C ASN A 201 -6.89 2.82 -6.80
N ILE A 202 -6.62 1.58 -6.40
CA ILE A 202 -7.63 0.53 -6.20
C ILE A 202 -8.67 0.98 -5.17
N HIS A 203 -8.22 1.52 -4.02
CA HIS A 203 -9.12 2.01 -2.98
C HIS A 203 -9.94 3.26 -3.39
N LYS A 204 -9.49 4.06 -4.36
CA LYS A 204 -10.29 5.14 -4.95
C LYS A 204 -11.49 4.61 -5.74
N LEU A 205 -11.39 3.41 -6.28
CA LEU A 205 -12.48 2.74 -7.00
C LEU A 205 -13.43 1.99 -6.05
N ASP A 206 -13.28 2.17 -4.73
CA ASP A 206 -14.02 1.45 -3.69
C ASP A 206 -13.91 -0.08 -3.79
N ILE A 207 -12.76 -0.57 -4.28
CA ILE A 207 -12.43 -1.98 -4.37
C ILE A 207 -11.55 -2.36 -3.17
N VAL A 208 -11.86 -3.52 -2.54
CA VAL A 208 -11.03 -4.19 -1.54
C VAL A 208 -10.53 -5.50 -2.16
N HIS A 209 -9.24 -5.77 -2.05
CA HIS A 209 -8.62 -6.92 -2.73
C HIS A 209 -8.92 -8.25 -2.02
N GLN A 210 -8.91 -8.26 -0.70
CA GLN A 210 -9.21 -9.40 0.19
C GLN A 210 -8.20 -10.57 0.16
N ASP A 211 -7.35 -10.68 -0.88
CA ASP A 211 -6.31 -11.71 -1.00
C ASP A 211 -4.97 -11.10 -1.41
N PHE A 212 -4.54 -10.07 -0.69
CA PHE A 212 -3.31 -9.36 -1.03
C PHE A 212 -2.08 -10.03 -0.40
N HIS A 213 -1.25 -10.65 -1.23
CA HIS A 213 -0.01 -11.28 -0.84
C HIS A 213 1.02 -11.28 -2.01
N PRO A 214 2.32 -11.56 -1.77
CA PRO A 214 3.35 -11.47 -2.82
C PRO A 214 3.13 -12.40 -4.01
N GLY A 215 2.33 -13.46 -3.87
CA GLY A 215 1.95 -14.34 -4.98
C GLY A 215 1.06 -13.65 -6.01
N ASN A 216 0.32 -12.59 -5.63
CA ASN A 216 -0.59 -11.82 -6.47
C ASN A 216 0.03 -10.49 -6.96
N ILE A 217 1.33 -10.30 -6.76
CA ILE A 217 2.11 -9.18 -7.27
C ILE A 217 3.00 -9.70 -8.38
N LEU A 218 2.75 -9.30 -9.61
CA LEU A 218 3.40 -9.78 -10.81
C LEU A 218 4.26 -8.69 -11.47
N SER A 219 5.26 -9.09 -12.25
CA SER A 219 6.00 -8.18 -13.13
C SER A 219 6.58 -8.92 -14.33
N SER A 220 6.69 -8.20 -15.43
CA SER A 220 7.45 -8.65 -16.61
C SER A 220 8.95 -8.37 -16.45
N ASP A 221 9.34 -7.42 -15.58
CA ASP A 221 10.72 -7.06 -15.25
C ASP A 221 10.77 -6.30 -13.92
N PHE A 222 10.99 -7.01 -12.81
CA PHE A 222 11.10 -6.39 -11.49
C PHE A 222 12.28 -5.43 -11.32
N LYS A 223 13.27 -5.47 -12.20
CA LYS A 223 14.42 -4.56 -12.10
C LYS A 223 14.11 -3.17 -12.65
N ASN A 224 13.34 -3.11 -13.77
CA ASN A 224 13.19 -1.89 -14.54
C ASN A 224 11.72 -1.43 -14.66
N SER A 225 10.76 -2.30 -14.38
CA SER A 225 9.32 -2.02 -14.51
C SER A 225 8.62 -2.02 -13.15
N TYR A 226 7.47 -1.35 -13.10
CA TYR A 226 6.61 -1.37 -11.93
C TYR A 226 5.86 -2.71 -11.85
N PRO A 227 5.61 -3.23 -10.62
CA PRO A 227 4.78 -4.41 -10.44
C PRO A 227 3.30 -4.11 -10.71
N TYR A 228 2.55 -5.17 -11.00
CA TYR A 228 1.10 -5.17 -11.19
C TYR A 228 0.44 -6.02 -10.10
N ILE A 229 -0.81 -5.71 -9.78
CA ILE A 229 -1.64 -6.56 -8.94
C ILE A 229 -2.51 -7.45 -9.83
N SER A 230 -2.69 -8.68 -9.40
CA SER A 230 -3.49 -9.71 -10.09
C SER A 230 -4.37 -10.46 -9.11
N ASP A 231 -5.26 -11.30 -9.63
CA ASP A 231 -6.13 -12.21 -8.88
C ASP A 231 -7.14 -11.47 -7.98
N PHE A 232 -8.12 -10.86 -8.62
CA PHE A 232 -9.25 -10.20 -7.95
C PHE A 232 -10.43 -11.15 -7.66
N GLY A 233 -10.20 -12.46 -7.68
CA GLY A 233 -11.26 -13.47 -7.50
C GLY A 233 -12.01 -13.39 -6.17
N LEU A 234 -11.39 -12.83 -5.14
CA LEU A 234 -12.03 -12.55 -3.84
C LEU A 234 -12.44 -11.09 -3.68
N SER A 235 -12.02 -10.22 -4.58
CA SER A 235 -12.24 -8.77 -4.46
C SER A 235 -13.72 -8.41 -4.54
N LYS A 236 -14.10 -7.37 -3.80
CA LYS A 236 -15.48 -6.85 -3.79
C LYS A 236 -15.47 -5.34 -3.97
N LEU A 237 -16.47 -4.87 -4.71
CA LEU A 237 -16.91 -3.49 -4.63
C LEU A 237 -17.56 -3.27 -3.26
N ILE A 238 -17.20 -2.20 -2.58
CA ILE A 238 -17.85 -1.80 -1.32
C ILE A 238 -19.23 -1.25 -1.69
N GLU A 239 -20.22 -2.14 -1.87
CA GLU A 239 -21.60 -1.72 -1.97
C GLU A 239 -22.17 -1.57 -0.57
N ALA A 240 -22.80 -0.43 -0.32
CA ALA A 240 -23.49 -0.14 0.93
C ALA A 240 -24.79 -0.99 1.05
N ASN A 241 -24.65 -2.27 1.39
CA ASN A 241 -25.80 -3.08 1.78
C ASN A 241 -25.49 -3.97 3.00
N PRO A 242 -25.88 -3.55 4.24
CA PRO A 242 -25.50 -4.23 5.47
C PRO A 242 -26.35 -5.45 5.85
N ASN A 243 -27.24 -5.97 5.01
CA ASN A 243 -28.29 -6.90 5.40
C ASN A 243 -28.19 -8.34 4.85
N ASN A 244 -27.00 -8.94 4.75
CA ASN A 244 -26.92 -10.37 4.47
C ASN A 244 -26.24 -11.15 5.60
N PRO A 245 -26.97 -11.94 6.44
CA PRO A 245 -26.44 -12.64 7.59
C PRO A 245 -25.91 -14.06 7.29
N GLU A 246 -25.49 -14.36 6.09
CA GLU A 246 -24.85 -15.66 5.82
C GLU A 246 -23.45 -15.68 6.41
N LYS A 247 -23.14 -16.72 7.22
CA LYS A 247 -21.80 -17.00 7.75
C LYS A 247 -20.80 -16.98 6.60
N LYS A 248 -20.03 -15.90 6.49
CA LYS A 248 -19.01 -15.77 5.45
C LYS A 248 -17.83 -16.65 5.81
N ASN A 249 -17.48 -17.58 4.96
CA ASN A 249 -16.23 -18.32 5.05
C ASN A 249 -15.08 -17.31 4.86
N ILE A 250 -14.13 -17.30 5.80
CA ILE A 250 -12.90 -16.52 5.67
C ILE A 250 -12.04 -17.22 4.62
N VAL A 251 -11.72 -16.53 3.55
CA VAL A 251 -10.90 -17.04 2.45
C VAL A 251 -9.68 -16.16 2.27
N GLY A 252 -8.55 -16.74 1.91
CA GLY A 252 -7.28 -16.06 1.70
C GLY A 252 -6.10 -16.82 2.28
N VAL A 253 -4.90 -16.25 2.17
CA VAL A 253 -3.66 -16.84 2.71
C VAL A 253 -3.47 -16.38 4.15
N LEU A 254 -3.63 -17.29 5.12
CA LEU A 254 -3.79 -17.03 6.56
C LEU A 254 -2.86 -15.96 7.14
N PRO A 255 -1.51 -15.96 6.95
CA PRO A 255 -0.64 -14.94 7.52
C PRO A 255 -0.90 -13.51 7.04
N TYR A 256 -1.58 -13.33 5.90
CA TYR A 256 -1.85 -12.03 5.29
C TYR A 256 -3.25 -11.50 5.62
N ILE A 257 -4.10 -12.34 6.24
CA ILE A 257 -5.44 -11.95 6.64
C ILE A 257 -5.38 -11.13 7.94
N ALA A 258 -6.04 -9.99 7.95
CA ALA A 258 -6.07 -9.10 9.13
C ALA A 258 -6.73 -9.78 10.34
N PRO A 259 -6.24 -9.50 11.58
CA PRO A 259 -6.75 -10.14 12.78
C PRO A 259 -8.26 -9.99 13.01
N GLU A 260 -8.82 -8.83 12.69
CA GLU A 260 -10.24 -8.52 12.81
C GLU A 260 -11.10 -9.35 11.86
N VAL A 261 -10.56 -9.70 10.69
CA VAL A 261 -11.20 -10.59 9.74
C VAL A 261 -11.08 -12.04 10.21
N LEU A 262 -9.90 -12.45 10.71
CA LEU A 262 -9.66 -13.80 11.25
C LEU A 262 -10.53 -14.10 12.47
N SER A 263 -10.77 -13.11 13.34
CA SER A 263 -11.67 -13.26 14.49
C SER A 263 -13.15 -13.31 14.11
N GLY A 264 -13.50 -12.88 12.89
CA GLY A 264 -14.88 -12.72 12.45
C GLY A 264 -15.59 -11.50 13.03
N ASP A 265 -14.86 -10.61 13.71
CA ASP A 265 -15.41 -9.39 14.31
C ASP A 265 -15.81 -8.39 13.23
N GLU A 266 -15.08 -8.34 12.11
CA GLU A 266 -15.31 -7.41 11.01
C GLU A 266 -15.24 -8.11 9.64
N GLU A 267 -15.87 -7.49 8.65
CA GLU A 267 -15.71 -7.88 7.25
C GLU A 267 -14.37 -7.35 6.69
N TYR A 268 -13.99 -7.82 5.51
CA TYR A 268 -12.84 -7.27 4.81
C TYR A 268 -13.04 -5.79 4.47
N THR A 269 -12.13 -4.95 4.94
CA THR A 269 -12.11 -3.51 4.72
C THR A 269 -10.81 -3.08 4.01
N LYS A 270 -10.76 -1.82 3.56
CA LYS A 270 -9.49 -1.22 3.08
C LYS A 270 -8.36 -1.30 4.12
N ALA A 271 -8.71 -1.31 5.41
CA ALA A 271 -7.75 -1.48 6.49
C ALA A 271 -7.18 -2.90 6.54
N ALA A 272 -7.97 -3.91 6.22
CA ALA A 272 -7.47 -5.28 6.11
C ALA A 272 -6.45 -5.42 4.97
N ASP A 273 -6.65 -4.77 3.82
CA ASP A 273 -5.65 -4.71 2.75
C ASP A 273 -4.36 -3.99 3.21
N VAL A 274 -4.47 -2.95 4.04
CA VAL A 274 -3.30 -2.26 4.61
C VAL A 274 -2.51 -3.18 5.54
N TYR A 275 -3.17 -4.05 6.32
CA TYR A 275 -2.50 -5.08 7.09
C TYR A 275 -1.75 -6.05 6.19
N SER A 276 -2.40 -6.58 5.15
CA SER A 276 -1.79 -7.46 4.15
C SER A 276 -0.55 -6.81 3.50
N PHE A 277 -0.65 -5.51 3.15
CA PHE A 277 0.49 -4.73 2.67
C PHE A 277 1.66 -4.70 3.67
N GLY A 278 1.38 -4.58 4.97
CA GLY A 278 2.40 -4.64 6.02
C GLY A 278 3.15 -5.97 6.05
N ILE A 279 2.44 -7.09 5.90
CA ILE A 279 3.05 -8.43 5.82
C ILE A 279 3.89 -8.59 4.54
N ILE A 280 3.41 -8.07 3.41
CA ILE A 280 4.18 -8.06 2.15
C ILE A 280 5.46 -7.23 2.30
N ALA A 281 5.35 -6.05 2.89
CA ALA A 281 6.51 -5.21 3.17
C ALA A 281 7.55 -5.93 4.05
N TYR A 282 7.09 -6.71 5.05
CA TYR A 282 7.96 -7.58 5.83
C TYR A 282 8.69 -8.59 4.93
N GLU A 283 7.97 -9.32 4.07
CA GLU A 283 8.57 -10.33 3.18
C GLU A 283 9.57 -9.71 2.19
N MET A 284 9.23 -8.55 1.59
CA MET A 284 10.13 -7.80 0.70
C MET A 284 11.43 -7.38 1.38
N ILE A 285 11.38 -7.05 2.66
CA ILE A 285 12.53 -6.54 3.40
C ILE A 285 13.39 -7.66 3.93
N THR A 286 12.80 -8.73 4.38
CA THR A 286 13.49 -9.85 5.03
C THR A 286 13.90 -10.95 4.06
N GLY A 287 13.19 -11.10 2.95
CA GLY A 287 13.31 -12.23 2.02
C GLY A 287 12.67 -13.51 2.52
N PHE A 288 12.04 -13.49 3.70
CA PHE A 288 11.38 -14.66 4.30
C PHE A 288 9.87 -14.49 4.31
N PRO A 289 9.11 -15.56 4.01
CA PRO A 289 7.67 -15.54 4.20
C PRO A 289 7.33 -15.33 5.69
N PRO A 290 6.14 -14.80 6.02
CA PRO A 290 5.73 -14.66 7.41
C PRO A 290 5.57 -16.03 8.08
N TYR A 291 6.09 -16.16 9.31
CA TYR A 291 5.98 -17.37 10.13
C TYR A 291 6.47 -18.66 9.44
N PRO A 292 7.71 -18.71 8.90
CA PRO A 292 8.18 -19.85 8.12
C PRO A 292 8.28 -21.15 8.94
N ASP A 293 8.45 -21.03 10.27
CA ASP A 293 8.66 -22.14 11.20
C ASP A 293 7.38 -22.54 11.96
N ILE A 294 6.23 -21.94 11.63
CA ILE A 294 4.95 -22.18 12.32
C ILE A 294 3.94 -22.73 11.31
N PRO A 295 3.26 -23.86 11.61
CA PRO A 295 2.17 -24.31 10.77
C PRO A 295 1.10 -23.21 10.57
N HIS A 296 0.59 -23.11 9.34
CA HIS A 296 -0.45 -22.12 9.01
C HIS A 296 -1.84 -22.71 9.26
N ASP A 297 -2.17 -22.91 10.52
CA ASP A 297 -3.38 -23.55 11.02
C ASP A 297 -4.18 -22.61 11.96
N GLU A 298 -5.21 -23.17 12.60
CA GLU A 298 -6.07 -22.42 13.53
C GLU A 298 -5.28 -21.87 14.74
N ASP A 299 -4.26 -22.58 15.21
CA ASP A 299 -3.41 -22.09 16.30
C ASP A 299 -2.64 -20.84 15.91
N LEU A 300 -2.16 -20.75 14.67
CA LEU A 300 -1.53 -19.54 14.18
C LEU A 300 -2.56 -18.41 14.05
N ALA A 301 -3.76 -18.68 13.55
CA ALA A 301 -4.82 -17.69 13.45
C ALA A 301 -5.14 -17.08 14.82
N ILE A 302 -5.32 -17.90 15.85
CA ILE A 302 -5.53 -17.47 17.24
C ILE A 302 -4.37 -16.60 17.74
N LYS A 303 -3.14 -17.01 17.48
CA LYS A 303 -1.96 -16.23 17.87
C LYS A 303 -1.89 -14.86 17.17
N ILE A 304 -2.25 -14.79 15.88
CA ILE A 304 -2.33 -13.52 15.14
C ILE A 304 -3.41 -12.62 15.73
N CYS A 305 -4.60 -13.15 16.03
CA CYS A 305 -5.67 -12.42 16.71
C CYS A 305 -5.23 -11.90 18.09
N ASN A 306 -4.41 -12.68 18.81
CA ASN A 306 -3.83 -12.32 20.09
C ASN A 306 -2.58 -11.41 19.99
N GLY A 307 -2.26 -10.90 18.80
CA GLY A 307 -1.20 -9.90 18.61
C GLY A 307 0.15 -10.44 18.14
N LEU A 308 0.25 -11.74 17.78
CA LEU A 308 1.49 -12.24 17.16
C LEU A 308 1.74 -11.53 15.85
N ARG A 309 2.98 -11.05 15.65
CA ARG A 309 3.44 -10.44 14.39
C ARG A 309 4.79 -11.05 13.99
N PRO A 310 5.14 -11.08 12.68
CA PRO A 310 6.44 -11.57 12.23
C PRO A 310 7.59 -10.76 12.83
N LYS A 311 8.66 -11.45 13.23
CA LYS A 311 9.85 -10.82 13.83
C LYS A 311 10.69 -10.17 12.74
N ILE A 312 10.77 -8.84 12.76
CA ILE A 312 11.61 -8.07 11.83
C ILE A 312 13.07 -8.20 12.27
N PRO A 313 14.01 -8.58 11.37
CA PRO A 313 15.42 -8.72 11.71
C PRO A 313 16.02 -7.39 12.23
N PHE A 314 16.93 -7.49 13.21
CA PHE A 314 17.54 -6.33 13.87
C PHE A 314 18.35 -5.42 12.94
N HIS A 315 18.87 -5.95 11.83
CA HIS A 315 19.63 -5.20 10.82
C HIS A 315 18.73 -4.44 9.83
N THR A 316 17.40 -4.58 9.93
CA THR A 316 16.46 -3.83 9.12
C THR A 316 16.52 -2.36 9.51
N PRO A 317 16.66 -1.41 8.54
CA PRO A 317 16.61 0.00 8.86
C PRO A 317 15.38 0.37 9.68
N LYS A 318 15.58 1.08 10.78
CA LYS A 318 14.53 1.30 11.79
C LYS A 318 13.29 1.99 11.26
N PHE A 319 13.44 2.92 10.28
CA PHE A 319 12.30 3.58 9.66
C PHE A 319 11.40 2.58 8.92
N ILE A 320 11.98 1.58 8.27
CA ILE A 320 11.26 0.52 7.56
C ILE A 320 10.55 -0.41 8.55
N THR A 321 11.26 -0.84 9.60
CA THR A 321 10.68 -1.64 10.69
C THR A 321 9.40 -1.01 11.20
N ARG A 322 9.40 0.31 11.40
CA ARG A 322 8.23 1.04 11.91
C ARG A 322 7.12 1.19 10.90
N THR A 323 7.47 1.45 9.66
CA THR A 323 6.48 1.52 8.59
C THR A 323 5.69 0.22 8.54
N ILE A 324 6.38 -0.93 8.63
CA ILE A 324 5.76 -2.25 8.68
C ILE A 324 4.91 -2.42 9.95
N MET A 325 5.47 -2.09 11.12
CA MET A 325 4.74 -2.21 12.40
C MET A 325 3.51 -1.32 12.46
N ARG A 326 3.55 -0.16 11.81
CA ARG A 326 2.38 0.72 11.66
C ARG A 326 1.27 0.05 10.84
N TYR A 327 1.60 -0.58 9.72
CA TYR A 327 0.61 -1.31 8.92
C TYR A 327 -0.03 -2.47 9.70
N PHE A 328 0.71 -3.13 10.57
CA PHE A 328 0.17 -4.17 11.46
C PHE A 328 -0.83 -3.64 12.51
N GLY A 329 -0.78 -2.36 12.83
CA GLY A 329 -1.66 -1.73 13.81
C GLY A 329 -2.84 -0.96 13.25
N LEU A 330 -2.79 -0.56 11.95
CA LEU A 330 -3.80 0.31 11.35
C LEU A 330 -5.14 -0.39 11.04
N SER A 331 -5.15 -1.71 10.93
CA SER A 331 -6.36 -2.47 10.62
C SER A 331 -7.50 -2.28 11.65
N LYS A 332 -7.18 -1.99 12.91
CA LYS A 332 -8.17 -1.77 13.98
C LYS A 332 -8.62 -0.32 14.18
N LEU A 333 -8.08 0.64 13.42
CA LEU A 333 -8.27 2.07 13.70
C LEU A 333 -9.36 2.77 12.88
N ILE A 334 -9.99 2.10 11.92
CA ILE A 334 -10.83 2.79 10.91
C ILE A 334 -12.33 2.73 11.21
N GLU A 335 -12.83 1.82 12.07
CA GLU A 335 -14.26 1.79 12.42
C GLU A 335 -14.54 1.52 13.88
N ALA A 336 -14.75 2.59 14.66
CA ALA A 336 -15.47 2.51 15.92
C ALA A 336 -16.97 2.51 15.64
N ASN A 337 -17.66 1.43 15.96
CA ASN A 337 -19.12 1.32 15.87
C ASN A 337 -19.79 2.38 16.77
N PRO A 338 -20.57 3.34 16.25
CA PRO A 338 -21.13 4.44 17.02
C PRO A 338 -22.26 4.05 17.99
N ASN A 339 -22.64 2.77 18.07
CA ASN A 339 -23.85 2.31 18.77
C ASN A 339 -23.60 1.59 20.12
N ASN A 340 -22.39 1.62 20.69
CA ASN A 340 -22.17 1.06 22.03
C ASN A 340 -21.51 2.08 22.97
N PRO A 341 -22.26 2.81 23.82
CA PRO A 341 -21.73 3.85 24.68
C PRO A 341 -21.05 3.34 25.97
N GLU A 342 -21.02 2.04 26.25
CA GLU A 342 -20.45 1.49 27.47
C GLU A 342 -19.17 0.65 27.18
N LYS A 343 -18.03 1.27 27.43
CA LYS A 343 -16.61 0.85 27.38
C LYS A 343 -15.91 1.18 26.08
N LYS A 344 -15.23 2.32 26.08
CA LYS A 344 -14.18 2.63 25.11
C LYS A 344 -13.00 1.68 25.35
N ASN A 345 -12.94 0.59 24.59
CA ASN A 345 -11.79 -0.31 24.59
C ASN A 345 -10.65 0.37 23.81
N ILE A 346 -9.62 0.86 24.50
CA ILE A 346 -8.43 1.40 23.87
C ILE A 346 -7.54 0.22 23.49
N VAL A 347 -7.25 0.06 22.20
CA VAL A 347 -6.34 -0.97 21.70
C VAL A 347 -5.12 -0.32 21.08
N GLY A 348 -3.93 -0.77 21.43
CA GLY A 348 -2.69 -0.26 20.84
C GLY A 348 -1.45 -0.54 21.69
N VAL A 349 -0.34 0.07 21.29
CA VAL A 349 0.94 0.04 22.01
C VAL A 349 1.05 1.31 22.83
N LEU A 350 0.97 1.19 24.15
CA LEU A 350 0.79 2.30 25.09
C LEU A 350 1.64 3.55 24.81
N PRO A 351 2.97 3.50 24.59
CA PRO A 351 3.76 4.70 24.34
C PRO A 351 3.41 5.49 23.08
N TYR A 352 2.74 4.86 22.12
CA TYR A 352 2.42 5.47 20.82
C TYR A 352 0.99 6.03 20.76
N ILE A 353 0.18 5.76 21.79
CA ILE A 353 -1.20 6.23 21.85
C ILE A 353 -1.20 7.68 22.36
N ALA A 354 -1.91 8.54 21.67
CA ALA A 354 -2.04 9.94 22.03
C ALA A 354 -2.74 10.12 23.40
N PRO A 355 -2.32 11.10 24.23
CA PRO A 355 -2.80 11.24 25.59
C PRO A 355 -4.30 11.51 25.68
N GLU A 356 -4.92 12.20 24.71
CA GLU A 356 -6.36 12.43 24.66
C GLU A 356 -7.15 11.14 24.41
N VAL A 357 -6.56 10.20 23.67
CA VAL A 357 -7.15 8.87 23.44
C VAL A 357 -7.02 8.03 24.71
N LEU A 358 -5.84 8.06 25.37
CA LEU A 358 -5.61 7.34 26.64
C LEU A 358 -6.54 7.82 27.73
N SER A 359 -6.75 9.13 27.88
CA SER A 359 -7.66 9.70 28.88
C SER A 359 -9.15 9.44 28.58
N GLY A 360 -9.45 9.11 27.32
CA GLY A 360 -10.82 8.94 26.84
C GLY A 360 -11.55 10.28 26.62
N ASP A 361 -10.81 11.41 26.62
CA ASP A 361 -11.39 12.73 26.33
C ASP A 361 -11.82 12.83 24.85
N GLU A 362 -11.04 12.22 23.94
CA GLU A 362 -11.34 12.17 22.50
C GLU A 362 -11.21 10.75 21.96
N GLU A 363 -11.84 10.51 20.82
CA GLU A 363 -11.65 9.30 20.03
C GLU A 363 -10.36 9.40 19.20
N TYR A 364 -9.93 8.30 18.57
CA TYR A 364 -8.82 8.33 17.65
C TYR A 364 -9.09 9.30 16.50
N THR A 365 -8.22 10.29 16.34
CA THR A 365 -8.31 11.34 15.31
C THR A 365 -7.05 11.35 14.47
N LYS A 366 -7.09 12.07 13.31
CA LYS A 366 -5.89 12.32 12.52
C LYS A 366 -4.76 13.00 13.33
N ALA A 367 -5.11 13.78 14.32
CA ALA A 367 -4.13 14.41 15.21
C ALA A 367 -3.52 13.41 16.22
N ALA A 368 -4.26 12.36 16.60
CA ALA A 368 -3.70 11.25 17.37
C ALA A 368 -2.66 10.47 16.56
N ASP A 369 -2.88 10.29 15.25
CA ASP A 369 -1.88 9.71 14.36
C ASP A 369 -0.61 10.59 14.25
N VAL A 370 -0.76 11.91 14.26
CA VAL A 370 0.38 12.84 14.29
C VAL A 370 1.18 12.70 15.57
N TYR A 371 0.55 12.50 16.72
CA TYR A 371 1.24 12.19 17.97
C TYR A 371 2.06 10.89 17.84
N SER A 372 1.43 9.82 17.33
CA SER A 372 2.10 8.55 17.08
C SER A 372 3.29 8.70 16.13
N PHE A 373 3.15 9.52 15.09
CA PHE A 373 4.25 9.87 14.17
C PHE A 373 5.40 10.55 14.91
N GLY A 374 5.13 11.47 15.84
CA GLY A 374 6.16 12.11 16.66
C GLY A 374 6.95 11.11 17.51
N ILE A 375 6.28 10.13 18.14
CA ILE A 375 6.94 9.05 18.90
C ILE A 375 7.79 8.18 17.96
N ILE A 376 7.27 7.87 16.78
CA ILE A 376 8.00 7.13 15.74
C ILE A 376 9.24 7.92 15.30
N ALA A 377 9.10 9.21 15.02
CA ALA A 377 10.23 10.07 14.62
C ALA A 377 11.32 10.13 15.70
N TYR A 378 10.95 10.23 16.98
CA TYR A 378 11.89 10.12 18.11
C TYR A 378 12.69 8.81 18.06
N GLU A 379 12.00 7.68 17.97
CA GLU A 379 12.66 6.38 17.92
C GLU A 379 13.54 6.26 16.67
N MET A 380 13.17 6.87 15.51
CA MET A 380 13.97 6.91 14.28
C MET A 380 15.33 7.57 14.50
N ILE A 381 15.36 8.63 15.25
CA ILE A 381 16.57 9.41 15.45
C ILE A 381 17.46 8.80 16.51
N THR A 382 16.85 8.31 17.58
CA THR A 382 17.59 7.82 18.75
C THR A 382 18.01 6.36 18.60
N GLY A 383 17.25 5.62 17.84
CA GLY A 383 17.44 4.17 17.78
C GLY A 383 16.86 3.43 18.98
N PHE A 384 16.24 4.13 19.94
CA PHE A 384 15.63 3.53 21.14
C PHE A 384 14.13 3.57 21.04
N PRO A 385 13.45 2.48 21.44
CA PRO A 385 12.01 2.53 21.64
C PRO A 385 11.68 3.49 22.78
N PRO A 386 10.46 4.08 22.80
CA PRO A 386 10.05 4.95 23.88
C PRO A 386 9.92 4.17 25.19
N TYR A 387 10.47 4.71 26.30
CA TYR A 387 10.37 4.17 27.65
C TYR A 387 10.78 2.68 27.79
N PRO A 388 12.00 2.30 27.37
CA PRO A 388 12.40 0.89 27.38
C PRO A 388 12.67 0.33 28.77
N ASP A 389 12.92 1.18 29.74
CA ASP A 389 13.39 0.88 31.10
C ASP A 389 12.28 0.84 32.16
N ILE A 390 11.04 1.13 31.77
CA ILE A 390 9.90 1.15 32.70
C ILE A 390 8.75 0.26 32.22
N PRO A 391 7.89 -0.22 33.14
CA PRO A 391 6.70 -0.98 32.76
C PRO A 391 5.76 -0.15 31.88
N HIS A 392 5.14 -0.80 30.91
CA HIS A 392 4.08 -0.18 30.10
C HIS A 392 2.71 -0.49 30.72
N ASP A 393 2.42 0.13 31.83
CA ASP A 393 1.23 -0.05 32.65
C ASP A 393 0.41 1.25 32.81
N GLU A 394 -0.54 1.26 33.73
CA GLU A 394 -1.38 2.42 34.00
C GLU A 394 -0.58 3.62 34.54
N ASP A 395 0.50 3.36 35.29
CA ASP A 395 1.37 4.44 35.79
C ASP A 395 2.05 5.18 34.67
N LEU A 396 2.52 4.46 33.63
CA LEU A 396 3.06 5.08 32.43
C LEU A 396 1.97 5.87 31.67
N ALA A 397 0.77 5.33 31.55
CA ALA A 397 -0.35 6.04 30.92
C ALA A 397 -0.67 7.36 31.64
N ILE A 398 -0.72 7.35 32.97
CA ILE A 398 -0.89 8.56 33.80
C ILE A 398 0.22 9.58 33.55
N LYS A 399 1.49 9.14 33.48
CA LYS A 399 2.65 10.01 33.22
C LYS A 399 2.58 10.62 31.83
N ILE A 400 2.20 9.85 30.79
CA ILE A 400 2.03 10.35 29.41
C ILE A 400 0.93 11.42 29.36
N CYS A 401 -0.20 11.21 30.00
CA CYS A 401 -1.27 12.21 30.12
C CYS A 401 -0.79 13.47 30.87
N ASN A 402 0.07 13.32 31.89
CA ASN A 402 0.66 14.42 32.62
C ASN A 402 1.86 15.10 31.90
N GLY A 403 2.14 14.77 30.66
CA GLY A 403 3.12 15.46 29.82
C GLY A 403 4.44 14.72 29.64
N LEU A 404 4.63 13.54 30.25
CA LEU A 404 5.87 12.78 30.02
C LEU A 404 6.09 12.51 28.53
N ARG A 405 7.26 12.88 28.03
CA ARG A 405 7.72 12.60 26.65
C ARG A 405 9.10 11.95 26.68
N PRO A 406 9.47 11.14 25.66
CA PRO A 406 10.82 10.60 25.57
C PRO A 406 11.84 11.71 25.38
N LYS A 407 13.02 11.59 26.02
CA LYS A 407 14.08 12.61 25.93
C LYS A 407 14.80 12.56 24.59
N ILE A 408 14.70 13.62 23.79
CA ILE A 408 15.41 13.78 22.53
C ILE A 408 16.88 14.08 22.84
N PRO A 409 17.85 13.35 22.25
CA PRO A 409 19.26 13.60 22.44
C PRO A 409 19.67 15.01 21.96
N PHE A 410 20.55 15.67 22.71
CA PHE A 410 20.94 17.06 22.46
C PHE A 410 21.65 17.29 21.10
N HIS A 411 22.25 16.25 20.54
CA HIS A 411 22.92 16.29 19.22
C HIS A 411 21.96 16.11 18.04
N THR A 412 20.67 15.87 18.30
CA THR A 412 19.65 15.79 17.26
C THR A 412 19.53 17.15 16.56
N PRO A 413 19.49 17.20 15.20
CA PRO A 413 19.26 18.44 14.49
C PRO A 413 18.04 19.20 15.01
N LYS A 414 18.17 20.50 15.27
CA LYS A 414 17.13 21.31 15.91
C LYS A 414 15.80 21.30 15.14
N PHE A 415 15.86 21.29 13.80
CA PHE A 415 14.66 21.24 12.96
C PHE A 415 13.89 19.94 13.16
N ILE A 416 14.56 18.80 13.33
CA ILE A 416 13.93 17.51 13.64
C ILE A 416 13.35 17.53 15.05
N THR A 417 14.10 18.02 16.04
CA THR A 417 13.63 18.17 17.42
C THR A 417 12.34 18.98 17.47
N ARG A 418 12.31 20.13 16.77
CA ARG A 418 11.11 20.98 16.68
C ARG A 418 9.94 20.25 16.04
N THR A 419 10.14 19.55 14.93
CA THR A 419 9.07 18.78 14.26
C THR A 419 8.49 17.72 15.18
N ILE A 420 9.32 16.97 15.91
CA ILE A 420 8.89 15.96 16.86
C ILE A 420 8.09 16.58 18.01
N MET A 421 8.59 17.65 18.62
CA MET A 421 7.90 18.30 19.72
C MET A 421 6.52 18.82 19.31
N ARG A 422 6.39 19.41 18.12
CA ARG A 422 5.09 19.84 17.58
C ARG A 422 4.09 18.68 17.44
N CYS A 423 4.56 17.51 17.03
CA CYS A 423 3.72 16.32 16.96
C CYS A 423 3.25 15.84 18.34
N TRP A 424 4.02 16.08 19.38
CA TRP A 424 3.75 15.62 20.76
C TRP A 424 2.93 16.58 21.62
N ASP A 425 2.55 17.75 21.11
CA ASP A 425 1.76 18.71 21.87
C ASP A 425 0.50 18.03 22.43
N ALA A 426 0.22 18.21 23.71
CA ALA A 426 -0.96 17.65 24.35
C ALA A 426 -2.25 18.30 23.81
N ARG A 427 -2.15 19.51 23.27
CA ARG A 427 -3.26 20.24 22.65
C ARG A 427 -3.41 19.76 21.21
N VAL A 428 -4.44 19.02 20.93
CA VAL A 428 -4.75 18.39 19.63
C VAL A 428 -4.68 19.38 18.47
N THR A 429 -5.21 20.61 18.65
CA THR A 429 -5.26 21.66 17.62
C THR A 429 -3.91 22.32 17.33
N HIS A 430 -2.88 22.08 18.15
CA HIS A 430 -1.53 22.65 17.96
C HIS A 430 -0.60 21.70 17.22
N ARG A 431 -1.02 20.44 17.02
CA ARG A 431 -0.28 19.48 16.21
C ARG A 431 -0.41 19.82 14.73
N PRO A 432 0.67 19.71 13.94
CA PRO A 432 0.59 19.88 12.51
C PRO A 432 -0.30 18.80 11.86
N THR A 433 -0.90 19.13 10.73
CA THR A 433 -1.52 18.12 9.87
C THR A 433 -0.43 17.31 9.13
N PHE A 434 -0.75 16.11 8.64
CA PHE A 434 0.18 15.35 7.81
C PHE A 434 0.57 16.08 6.51
N ARG A 435 -0.29 16.94 6.01
CA ARG A 435 0.00 17.79 4.83
C ARG A 435 1.10 18.81 5.16
N GLU A 436 0.98 19.47 6.29
CA GLU A 436 2.00 20.43 6.76
C GLU A 436 3.33 19.72 7.07
N LEU A 437 3.29 18.54 7.71
CA LEU A 437 4.47 17.72 7.93
C LEU A 437 5.14 17.29 6.62
N PHE A 438 4.35 16.86 5.65
CA PHE A 438 4.86 16.48 4.32
C PHE A 438 5.57 17.65 3.66
N ASN A 439 4.95 18.81 3.57
CA ASN A 439 5.54 20.00 2.95
C ASN A 439 6.82 20.44 3.68
N GLU A 440 6.84 20.37 5.00
CA GLU A 440 8.01 20.71 5.82
C GLU A 440 9.17 19.72 5.60
N LEU A 441 8.88 18.42 5.61
CA LEU A 441 9.87 17.37 5.39
C LEU A 441 10.38 17.32 3.94
N GLU A 442 9.52 17.59 2.97
CA GLU A 442 9.90 17.73 1.55
C GLU A 442 10.88 18.89 1.36
N LYS A 443 10.60 20.06 1.94
CA LYS A 443 11.54 21.19 1.92
C LYS A 443 12.90 20.81 2.55
N TYR A 444 12.91 20.07 3.65
CA TYR A 444 14.16 19.63 4.29
C TYR A 444 14.95 18.64 3.40
N ASP A 445 14.26 17.75 2.69
CA ASP A 445 14.89 16.82 1.75
C ASP A 445 15.45 17.55 0.53
N ASP A 446 14.74 18.53 -0.01
CA ASP A 446 15.19 19.37 -1.11
C ASP A 446 16.40 20.21 -0.73
N ASP A 447 16.39 20.86 0.43
CA ASP A 447 17.53 21.60 0.96
C ASP A 447 18.75 20.67 1.14
N HIS A 448 18.54 19.46 1.64
CA HIS A 448 19.62 18.48 1.79
C HIS A 448 20.22 18.05 0.44
N ARG A 449 19.39 17.87 -0.59
CA ARG A 449 19.84 17.41 -1.91
C ARG A 449 20.48 18.50 -2.76
N TYR A 450 19.92 19.70 -2.73
CA TYR A 450 20.24 20.75 -3.70
C TYR A 450 20.97 21.94 -3.10
N ASN A 451 20.91 22.16 -1.78
CA ASN A 451 21.51 23.31 -1.10
C ASN A 451 22.55 22.88 -0.06
N LYS A 452 23.76 22.58 -0.51
CA LYS A 452 24.86 22.05 0.33
C LYS A 452 25.28 22.97 1.49
N ASP A 453 24.95 24.25 1.41
CA ASP A 453 25.30 25.26 2.40
C ASP A 453 24.11 25.61 3.31
N SER A 454 22.98 24.92 3.17
CA SER A 454 21.83 25.13 4.03
C SER A 454 22.11 24.77 5.50
N GLU A 455 21.49 25.51 6.40
CA GLU A 455 21.57 25.22 7.85
C GLU A 455 21.15 23.76 8.17
N ILE A 456 20.25 23.19 7.39
CA ILE A 456 19.81 21.80 7.50
C ILE A 456 20.97 20.85 7.25
N VAL A 457 21.73 21.05 6.17
CA VAL A 457 22.92 20.25 5.84
C VAL A 457 23.99 20.40 6.90
N ILE A 458 24.20 21.63 7.39
CA ILE A 458 25.18 21.91 8.46
C ILE A 458 24.79 21.16 9.75
N GLN A 459 23.53 21.18 10.14
CA GLN A 459 23.05 20.48 11.34
C GLN A 459 23.12 18.95 11.20
N ILE A 460 22.81 18.41 10.03
CA ILE A 460 22.94 16.99 9.74
C ILE A 460 24.41 16.55 9.85
N LYS A 461 25.34 17.27 9.20
CA LYS A 461 26.78 16.97 9.28
C LYS A 461 27.30 17.00 10.71
N LYS A 462 26.93 17.99 11.51
CA LYS A 462 27.30 18.04 12.93
C LYS A 462 26.78 16.86 13.73
N ALA A 463 25.56 16.39 13.45
CA ALA A 463 25.00 15.23 14.10
C ALA A 463 25.73 13.93 13.70
N GLU A 464 26.09 13.80 12.41
CA GLU A 464 26.87 12.67 11.88
C GLU A 464 28.30 12.63 12.46
N GLU A 465 28.99 13.78 12.50
CA GLU A 465 30.32 13.90 13.11
C GLU A 465 30.32 13.55 14.59
N PHE A 466 29.28 13.98 15.33
CA PHE A 466 29.11 13.60 16.73
C PHE A 466 28.97 12.09 16.89
N SER A 467 28.17 11.45 16.07
CA SER A 467 27.95 9.99 16.07
C SER A 467 29.24 9.23 15.73
N ALA A 468 29.99 9.66 14.70
CA ALA A 468 31.24 9.03 14.26
C ALA A 468 32.34 9.13 15.33
N ASN A 469 32.44 10.26 16.03
CA ASN A 469 33.43 10.47 17.08
C ASN A 469 33.17 9.61 18.34
N HIS A 470 31.91 9.24 18.59
CA HIS A 470 31.54 8.36 19.71
C HIS A 470 31.74 6.87 19.40
N GLU A 471 31.68 6.47 18.15
CA GLU A 471 32.03 5.10 17.73
C GLU A 471 33.56 4.85 17.80
N SER A 472 34.36 5.87 17.58
CA SER A 472 35.83 5.76 17.55
C SER A 472 36.48 5.61 18.94
N THR A 473 35.77 5.90 20.03
CA THR A 473 36.31 5.82 21.41
C THR A 473 36.03 4.48 22.10
N ASN A 474 35.26 3.58 21.49
CA ASN A 474 34.94 2.24 22.01
C ASN A 474 35.59 1.13 21.18
N THR A 475 36.94 1.07 21.19
CA THR A 475 37.67 -0.12 20.73
C THR A 475 37.64 -1.18 21.82
N THR A 476 36.58 -1.91 21.93
CA THR A 476 36.56 -3.34 22.33
C THR A 476 35.17 -3.93 22.06
N THR A 477 35.13 -4.80 21.05
CA THR A 477 34.20 -5.93 20.87
C THR A 477 32.70 -5.64 20.98
N THR A 478 32.05 -5.93 19.87
CA THR A 478 30.59 -6.08 19.64
C THR A 478 29.83 -4.81 19.30
N THR A 479 29.42 -4.79 18.06
CA THR A 479 28.54 -3.85 17.37
C THR A 479 27.12 -3.82 17.94
N THR A 480 26.95 -3.42 19.18
CA THR A 480 25.70 -2.96 19.77
C THR A 480 26.04 -1.79 20.69
N PRO A 481 25.68 -0.54 20.30
CA PRO A 481 25.66 0.51 21.30
C PRO A 481 24.49 0.19 22.22
N LEU A 482 24.81 0.08 23.52
CA LEU A 482 23.87 0.13 24.61
C LEU A 482 23.35 -1.21 25.12
N ASN A 483 23.99 -1.65 26.20
CA ASN A 483 23.40 -2.48 27.25
C ASN A 483 22.21 -1.75 27.93
N TYR A 484 21.15 -1.40 27.20
CA TYR A 484 19.91 -1.12 27.91
C TYR A 484 19.16 -2.46 28.04
N GLN A 485 18.85 -2.79 29.24
CA GLN A 485 17.95 -3.92 29.51
C GLN A 485 16.53 -3.42 29.37
N THR A 486 15.81 -3.93 28.38
CA THR A 486 14.38 -3.69 28.27
C THR A 486 13.69 -4.27 29.48
N HIS A 487 12.89 -3.50 30.19
CA HIS A 487 12.07 -4.00 31.28
C HIS A 487 11.14 -5.10 30.79
N SER A 488 10.98 -6.18 31.55
CA SER A 488 10.18 -7.35 31.13
C SER A 488 8.70 -7.00 30.84
N GLN A 489 8.20 -5.91 31.40
CA GLN A 489 6.85 -5.40 31.16
C GLN A 489 6.81 -4.17 30.22
N ALA A 490 7.91 -3.82 29.56
CA ALA A 490 7.92 -2.85 28.47
C ALA A 490 7.41 -3.55 27.19
N ILE A 491 6.11 -3.49 26.94
CA ILE A 491 5.41 -4.23 25.89
C ILE A 491 5.21 -3.34 24.67
N TYR A 492 5.81 -3.73 23.54
CA TYR A 492 5.72 -3.00 22.25
C TYR A 492 4.83 -3.72 21.23
N THR A 493 3.88 -4.53 21.71
CA THR A 493 2.83 -5.13 20.89
C THR A 493 1.49 -4.54 21.24
N SER A 494 0.59 -4.44 20.25
CA SER A 494 -0.78 -3.96 20.46
C SER A 494 -1.52 -4.87 21.43
N ARG A 495 -2.22 -4.27 22.38
CA ARG A 495 -3.04 -4.98 23.37
C ARG A 495 -4.23 -4.13 23.79
N LEU A 496 -5.22 -4.76 24.38
CA LEU A 496 -6.32 -4.06 25.02
C LEU A 496 -5.83 -3.36 26.30
N LEU A 497 -6.07 -2.07 26.39
CA LEU A 497 -5.74 -1.23 27.54
C LEU A 497 -7.03 -0.84 28.24
N ASN A 498 -7.21 -1.35 29.45
CA ASN A 498 -8.38 -1.08 30.29
C ASN A 498 -7.97 -0.19 31.45
N TYR A 499 -7.70 1.08 31.19
CA TYR A 499 -7.43 2.06 32.21
C TYR A 499 -8.68 2.88 32.49
N SER A 500 -8.91 3.21 33.76
CA SER A 500 -10.05 4.02 34.18
C SER A 500 -9.58 5.31 34.85
N LYS A 501 -10.20 6.45 34.48
CA LYS A 501 -9.98 7.75 35.12
C LYS A 501 -8.54 8.29 34.98
N LEU A 502 -7.96 8.20 33.81
CA LEU A 502 -6.69 8.88 33.53
C LEU A 502 -6.87 10.41 33.55
N PRO A 503 -5.82 11.17 33.93
CA PRO A 503 -5.92 12.63 34.01
C PRO A 503 -6.04 13.24 32.58
N LYS A 504 -6.63 14.43 32.51
CA LYS A 504 -6.71 15.20 31.27
C LYS A 504 -5.31 15.50 30.74
N PRO A 505 -5.11 15.43 29.41
CA PRO A 505 -3.82 15.68 28.78
C PRO A 505 -3.29 17.09 29.07
N LYS A 506 -2.00 17.19 29.37
CA LYS A 506 -1.27 18.45 29.50
C LYS A 506 0.17 18.28 29.03
N ASN A 507 0.81 19.39 28.62
CA ASN A 507 2.25 19.44 28.34
C ASN A 507 3.07 19.53 29.63
N GLU A 508 4.33 19.14 29.58
CA GLU A 508 5.31 19.44 30.65
C GLU A 508 5.50 20.96 30.80
N GLU A 509 5.85 21.41 32.02
CA GLU A 509 5.95 22.82 32.37
C GLU A 509 6.89 23.63 31.47
N ASN A 510 7.98 23.02 30.97
CA ASN A 510 8.96 23.67 30.11
C ASN A 510 8.70 23.50 28.60
N PHE A 511 7.73 22.71 28.21
CA PHE A 511 7.50 22.29 26.81
C PHE A 511 7.32 23.50 25.88
N GLU A 512 6.51 24.47 26.25
CA GLU A 512 6.22 25.64 25.41
C GLU A 512 7.44 26.52 25.22
N ARG A 513 8.23 26.74 26.29
CA ARG A 513 9.45 27.51 26.24
C ARG A 513 10.49 26.86 25.32
N GLU A 514 10.70 25.55 25.45
CA GLU A 514 11.65 24.81 24.62
C GLU A 514 11.24 24.82 23.13
N LEU A 515 9.94 24.65 22.85
CA LEU A 515 9.43 24.72 21.48
C LEU A 515 9.56 26.13 20.89
N GLU A 516 9.35 27.18 21.69
CA GLU A 516 9.51 28.57 21.27
C GLU A 516 10.97 28.90 20.96
N GLU A 517 11.92 28.45 21.80
CA GLU A 517 13.37 28.62 21.58
C GLU A 517 13.83 27.95 20.26
N LEU A 518 13.35 26.74 20.00
CA LEU A 518 13.60 26.06 18.73
C LEU A 518 13.00 26.83 17.54
N THR A 519 11.81 27.38 17.69
CA THR A 519 11.14 28.14 16.62
C THR A 519 11.85 29.46 16.32
N LYS A 520 12.29 30.19 17.35
CA LYS A 520 13.08 31.46 17.17
C LYS A 520 14.41 31.20 16.47
N SER A 521 15.04 30.06 16.72
CA SER A 521 16.30 29.69 16.03
C SER A 521 16.08 29.50 14.53
N PHE A 522 14.86 29.22 14.07
CA PHE A 522 14.51 29.06 12.64
C PHE A 522 14.03 30.35 11.97
N SER A 523 13.39 31.27 12.69
CA SER A 523 12.87 32.50 12.09
C SER A 523 14.00 33.46 11.60
N HIS A 524 15.19 33.33 12.15
CA HIS A 524 16.37 34.08 11.66
C HIS A 524 16.95 33.54 10.34
N ILE A 525 16.54 32.32 9.91
CA ILE A 525 17.03 31.69 8.68
C ILE A 525 16.13 32.07 7.48
N ASN A 526 14.87 32.38 7.71
CA ASN A 526 13.88 32.69 6.65
C ASN A 526 13.84 34.18 6.24
N THR A 527 14.62 35.06 6.84
CA THR A 527 14.60 36.51 6.55
C THR A 527 15.60 36.96 5.48
N ASN A 528 16.33 36.02 4.85
CA ASN A 528 17.29 36.38 3.78
C ASN A 528 16.79 36.08 2.35
N ASP A 529 15.52 35.70 2.17
CA ASP A 529 14.92 35.46 0.85
C ASP A 529 14.06 36.64 0.33
N ASP A 530 14.25 37.85 0.85
CA ASP A 530 13.81 39.08 0.20
C ASP A 530 14.92 39.58 -0.75
N ILE A 531 15.03 38.95 -1.91
CA ILE A 531 15.78 39.50 -3.05
C ILE A 531 14.83 39.69 -4.23
N ASP A 532 14.49 40.99 -4.39
CA ASP A 532 14.20 41.72 -5.61
C ASP A 532 13.54 41.00 -6.79
N VAL A 533 12.27 41.30 -6.91
CA VAL A 533 11.52 41.29 -8.19
C VAL A 533 12.15 42.37 -9.11
N PHE A 534 12.76 41.95 -10.19
CA PHE A 534 12.79 42.68 -11.45
C PHE A 534 12.39 41.79 -12.61
#